data_c18931b13aa16d7e0eb4cc72559ebd0c
#
_entry.id   c18931b13aa16d7e0eb4cc72559ebd0c
#
_cell.length_a   1.000
_cell.length_b   1.000
_cell.length_c   1.000
_cell.angle_alpha   90.00
_cell.angle_beta   90.00
_cell.angle_gamma   90.00
#
_symmetry.space_group_name_H-M   'P 1'
#
loop_
_entity.id
_entity.type
_entity.pdbx_description
1 polymer ?
#
loop_
_entity_poly.entity_id
_entity_poly.type
_entity_poly.pdbx_seq_one_letter_code
_entity_poly.pdbx_strand_id
1 'polypeptide(L)'
;MIRLFVGLGNPGSEYEATRHNAGFWWIDALAAKLGARLQPERSYHGLVARVNRPDGPVWLLEPMTYMNRSGQAVAPLARFFKIEPAQILVVHDELDIEPGQAKLKRGGSAAGHNGLKDIQAQLGTQDFWRLRLGIGHPGHRAEVVDYVLRKPSPEHRDGIHKAIEQSLGASDLLLAGQMDAALQKIHAQPPRPKPPRPPAPPAPPAPPAPPSPEGDSTS
;
A
#
# COMPACT_ATOMS: atom_id res chain seq x y z
N MET A 1 13.28 -13.06 6.74
CA MET A 1 12.72 -11.79 7.25
C MET A 1 13.16 -10.65 6.35
N ILE A 2 12.33 -9.65 6.17
CA ILE A 2 12.71 -8.43 5.46
C ILE A 2 13.55 -7.54 6.40
N ARG A 3 14.68 -7.06 5.90
CA ARG A 3 15.61 -6.19 6.65
C ARG A 3 15.73 -4.79 6.05
N LEU A 4 15.35 -4.62 4.79
CA LEU A 4 15.30 -3.33 4.11
C LEU A 4 13.95 -3.14 3.41
N PHE A 5 13.21 -2.14 3.85
CA PHE A 5 11.98 -1.69 3.22
C PHE A 5 12.28 -0.41 2.43
N VAL A 6 11.98 -0.42 1.15
CA VAL A 6 12.22 0.68 0.22
C VAL A 6 10.89 1.16 -0.34
N GLY A 7 10.60 2.43 -0.22
CA GLY A 7 9.48 3.06 -0.92
C GLY A 7 9.96 3.87 -2.10
N LEU A 8 9.37 3.69 -3.27
CA LEU A 8 9.74 4.44 -4.47
C LEU A 8 8.90 5.68 -4.66
N GLY A 9 9.54 6.75 -5.08
CA GLY A 9 8.97 8.05 -5.37
C GLY A 9 10.00 9.00 -5.96
N ASN A 10 9.57 10.19 -6.35
CA ASN A 10 10.42 11.29 -6.77
C ASN A 10 10.52 12.36 -5.67
N PRO A 11 11.71 12.96 -5.46
CA PRO A 11 11.87 14.07 -4.53
C PRO A 11 11.23 15.34 -5.08
N GLY A 12 10.76 16.20 -4.18
CA GLY A 12 10.19 17.49 -4.49
C GLY A 12 8.69 17.57 -4.20
N SER A 13 8.24 18.75 -3.77
CA SER A 13 6.85 18.99 -3.39
C SER A 13 5.86 18.82 -4.54
N GLU A 14 6.31 19.00 -5.78
CA GLU A 14 5.53 18.80 -6.99
C GLU A 14 5.15 17.31 -7.21
N TYR A 15 5.91 16.38 -6.65
CA TYR A 15 5.68 14.93 -6.79
C TYR A 15 5.00 14.27 -5.59
N GLU A 16 4.98 14.93 -4.43
CA GLU A 16 4.49 14.34 -3.17
C GLU A 16 3.11 13.70 -3.27
N ALA A 17 2.20 14.30 -4.02
CA ALA A 17 0.83 13.82 -4.15
C ALA A 17 0.58 13.01 -5.43
N THR A 18 1.61 12.67 -6.20
CA THR A 18 1.46 11.91 -7.44
C THR A 18 1.38 10.41 -7.18
N ARG A 19 0.74 9.67 -8.10
CA ARG A 19 0.63 8.20 -8.02
C ARG A 19 1.99 7.51 -7.91
N HIS A 20 3.00 8.06 -8.57
CA HIS A 20 4.35 7.51 -8.58
C HIS A 20 5.04 7.53 -7.22
N ASN A 21 4.53 8.33 -6.28
CA ASN A 21 5.01 8.42 -4.90
C ASN A 21 4.24 7.53 -3.90
N ALA A 22 3.39 6.63 -4.37
CA ALA A 22 2.65 5.72 -3.48
C ALA A 22 3.58 4.86 -2.60
N GLY A 23 4.77 4.53 -3.09
CA GLY A 23 5.79 3.83 -2.28
C GLY A 23 6.26 4.66 -1.09
N PHE A 24 6.47 5.96 -1.24
CA PHE A 24 6.80 6.87 -0.13
C PHE A 24 5.69 6.90 0.91
N TRP A 25 4.44 7.00 0.49
CA TRP A 25 3.30 7.02 1.43
C TRP A 25 3.26 5.76 2.30
N TRP A 26 3.60 4.62 1.73
CA TRP A 26 3.64 3.36 2.47
C TRP A 26 4.79 3.34 3.50
N ILE A 27 5.98 3.81 3.13
CA ILE A 27 7.13 3.88 4.04
C ILE A 27 6.90 4.89 5.15
N ASP A 28 6.33 6.06 4.85
CA ASP A 28 5.94 7.05 5.87
C ASP A 28 4.98 6.43 6.90
N ALA A 29 3.98 5.71 6.42
CA ALA A 29 3.01 5.04 7.29
C ALA A 29 3.64 3.90 8.11
N LEU A 30 4.59 3.14 7.53
CA LEU A 30 5.34 2.13 8.27
C LEU A 30 6.25 2.78 9.32
N ALA A 31 6.94 3.85 8.98
CA ALA A 31 7.79 4.60 9.92
C ALA A 31 6.96 5.11 11.11
N ALA A 32 5.80 5.70 10.85
CA ALA A 32 4.88 6.14 11.89
C ALA A 32 4.42 4.98 12.80
N LYS A 33 4.05 3.84 12.20
CA LYS A 33 3.66 2.63 12.94
C LYS A 33 4.77 2.09 13.84
N LEU A 34 6.02 2.16 13.40
CA LEU A 34 7.19 1.67 14.12
C LEU A 34 7.80 2.72 15.08
N GLY A 35 7.25 3.92 15.14
CA GLY A 35 7.80 5.03 15.91
C GLY A 35 9.19 5.46 15.41
N ALA A 36 9.49 5.24 14.13
CA ALA A 36 10.76 5.57 13.51
C ALA A 36 10.67 6.92 12.80
N ARG A 37 11.81 7.60 12.69
CA ARG A 37 11.92 8.88 12.00
C ARG A 37 12.87 8.74 10.83
N LEU A 38 12.39 9.01 9.65
CA LEU A 38 13.19 9.12 8.42
C LEU A 38 14.02 10.40 8.47
N GLN A 39 15.31 10.28 8.22
CA GLN A 39 16.26 11.41 8.22
C GLN A 39 17.14 11.36 6.98
N PRO A 40 17.56 12.53 6.46
CA PRO A 40 18.48 12.58 5.32
C PRO A 40 19.78 11.85 5.61
N GLU A 41 20.17 10.94 4.73
CA GLU A 41 21.44 10.22 4.76
C GLU A 41 22.12 10.32 3.39
N ARG A 42 23.11 11.21 3.32
CA ARG A 42 23.79 11.53 2.06
C ARG A 42 24.54 10.35 1.47
N SER A 43 25.07 9.47 2.31
CA SER A 43 25.82 8.28 1.88
C SER A 43 24.95 7.32 1.05
N TYR A 44 23.62 7.38 1.21
CA TYR A 44 22.66 6.53 0.52
C TYR A 44 21.68 7.33 -0.35
N HIS A 45 21.93 8.62 -0.56
CA HIS A 45 21.07 9.46 -1.41
C HIS A 45 19.56 9.35 -1.08
N GLY A 46 19.22 9.30 0.21
CA GLY A 46 17.84 9.07 0.62
C GLY A 46 17.52 9.52 2.03
N LEU A 47 16.25 9.37 2.39
CA LEU A 47 15.78 9.43 3.76
C LEU A 47 15.84 8.01 4.34
N VAL A 48 16.46 7.86 5.48
CA VAL A 48 16.72 6.56 6.12
C VAL A 48 16.26 6.57 7.56
N ALA A 49 15.62 5.49 7.99
CA ALA A 49 15.38 5.20 9.39
C ALA A 49 15.92 3.81 9.74
N ARG A 50 16.53 3.70 10.90
CA ARG A 50 16.96 2.42 11.48
C ARG A 50 16.03 2.07 12.64
N VAL A 51 15.49 0.88 12.60
CA VAL A 51 14.63 0.33 13.66
C VAL A 51 15.35 -0.85 14.32
N ASN A 52 15.66 -0.73 15.61
CA ASN A 52 16.26 -1.83 16.36
C ASN A 52 15.19 -2.85 16.73
N ARG A 53 15.45 -4.12 16.43
CA ARG A 53 14.57 -5.24 16.76
C ARG A 53 15.38 -6.37 17.40
N PRO A 54 14.73 -7.28 18.15
CA PRO A 54 15.43 -8.41 18.79
C PRO A 54 16.28 -9.24 17.81
N ASP A 55 15.77 -9.42 16.58
CA ASP A 55 16.42 -10.23 15.53
C ASP A 55 17.40 -9.44 14.67
N GLY A 56 17.75 -8.23 15.08
CA GLY A 56 18.66 -7.35 14.39
C GLY A 56 17.96 -6.12 13.78
N PRO A 57 18.75 -5.14 13.29
CA PRO A 57 18.20 -3.91 12.76
C PRO A 57 17.44 -4.10 11.46
N VAL A 58 16.40 -3.29 11.27
CA VAL A 58 15.63 -3.15 10.05
C VAL A 58 15.80 -1.71 9.57
N TRP A 59 15.88 -1.54 8.26
CA TRP A 59 16.10 -0.25 7.61
C TRP A 59 14.88 0.13 6.78
N LEU A 60 14.49 1.41 6.87
CA LEU A 60 13.50 2.03 5.99
C LEU A 60 14.25 3.03 5.10
N LEU A 61 13.94 3.03 3.81
CA LEU A 61 14.61 3.90 2.83
C LEU A 61 13.59 4.51 1.88
N GLU A 62 13.66 5.81 1.73
CA GLU A 62 13.07 6.55 0.61
C GLU A 62 14.20 7.13 -0.23
N PRO A 63 14.47 6.57 -1.43
CA PRO A 63 15.44 7.16 -2.34
C PRO A 63 15.05 8.61 -2.68
N MET A 64 15.93 9.57 -2.38
CA MET A 64 15.77 10.98 -2.75
C MET A 64 16.47 11.29 -4.07
N THR A 65 16.60 10.29 -4.90
CA THR A 65 16.99 10.37 -6.30
C THR A 65 15.72 10.53 -7.15
N TYR A 66 15.85 10.93 -8.42
CA TYR A 66 14.74 10.71 -9.33
C TYR A 66 14.49 9.22 -9.53
N MET A 67 13.25 8.86 -9.91
CA MET A 67 12.79 7.47 -9.98
C MET A 67 13.74 6.55 -10.73
N ASN A 68 14.25 6.99 -11.88
CA ASN A 68 15.16 6.21 -12.74
C ASN A 68 16.57 6.01 -12.14
N ARG A 69 16.85 6.50 -10.94
CA ARG A 69 18.10 6.33 -10.21
C ARG A 69 17.90 5.74 -8.80
N SER A 70 16.75 5.13 -8.55
CA SER A 70 16.41 4.56 -7.23
C SER A 70 17.42 3.53 -6.75
N GLY A 71 18.01 2.76 -7.65
CA GLY A 71 19.03 1.76 -7.32
C GLY A 71 20.33 2.34 -6.77
N GLN A 72 20.63 3.60 -7.05
CA GLN A 72 21.81 4.29 -6.50
C GLN A 72 21.70 4.54 -4.99
N ALA A 73 20.48 4.52 -4.44
CA ALA A 73 20.26 4.58 -3.00
C ALA A 73 20.20 3.16 -2.40
N VAL A 74 19.46 2.26 -3.04
CA VAL A 74 19.20 0.90 -2.54
C VAL A 74 20.48 0.05 -2.47
N ALA A 75 21.25 0.00 -3.55
CA ALA A 75 22.39 -0.90 -3.66
C ALA A 75 23.52 -0.56 -2.66
N PRO A 76 23.96 0.70 -2.50
CA PRO A 76 24.98 1.03 -1.51
C PRO A 76 24.57 0.69 -0.08
N LEU A 77 23.33 0.98 0.32
CA LEU A 77 22.83 0.66 1.65
C LEU A 77 22.80 -0.85 1.88
N ALA A 78 22.25 -1.60 0.94
CA ALA A 78 22.16 -3.06 1.03
C ALA A 78 23.57 -3.69 1.13
N ARG A 79 24.53 -3.25 0.33
CA ARG A 79 25.90 -3.75 0.37
C ARG A 79 26.62 -3.43 1.68
N PHE A 80 26.50 -2.19 2.15
CA PHE A 80 27.15 -1.78 3.38
C PHE A 80 26.68 -2.58 4.60
N PHE A 81 25.38 -2.81 4.72
CA PHE A 81 24.81 -3.56 5.84
C PHE A 81 24.66 -5.07 5.54
N LYS A 82 25.22 -5.54 4.43
CA LYS A 82 25.19 -6.95 4.01
C LYS A 82 23.78 -7.53 3.99
N ILE A 83 22.84 -6.77 3.43
CA ILE A 83 21.46 -7.17 3.25
C ILE A 83 21.35 -7.88 1.91
N GLU A 84 20.92 -9.14 1.94
CA GLU A 84 20.73 -9.95 0.74
C GLU A 84 19.49 -9.49 -0.04
N PRO A 85 19.45 -9.63 -1.38
CA PRO A 85 18.28 -9.25 -2.18
C PRO A 85 16.97 -9.86 -1.69
N ALA A 86 16.96 -11.11 -1.25
CA ALA A 86 15.79 -11.78 -0.69
C ALA A 86 15.27 -11.16 0.64
N GLN A 87 16.05 -10.28 1.26
CA GLN A 87 15.71 -9.53 2.48
C GLN A 87 15.25 -8.09 2.19
N ILE A 88 15.12 -7.73 0.91
CA ILE A 88 14.69 -6.42 0.46
C ILE A 88 13.24 -6.49 -0.01
N LEU A 89 12.41 -5.57 0.49
CA LEU A 89 11.06 -5.32 -0.02
C LEU A 89 11.00 -3.94 -0.63
N VAL A 90 10.67 -3.86 -1.91
CA VAL A 90 10.46 -2.61 -2.63
C VAL A 90 8.95 -2.37 -2.80
N VAL A 91 8.48 -1.23 -2.30
CA VAL A 91 7.09 -0.79 -2.42
C VAL A 91 6.98 0.22 -3.54
N HIS A 92 6.07 -0.03 -4.47
CA HIS A 92 5.93 0.81 -5.66
C HIS A 92 4.49 0.82 -6.20
N ASP A 93 4.19 1.83 -7.02
CA ASP A 93 2.95 1.91 -7.78
C ASP A 93 2.89 0.86 -8.89
N GLU A 94 1.69 0.34 -9.17
CA GLU A 94 1.45 -0.71 -10.16
C GLU A 94 0.25 -0.39 -11.03
N LEU A 95 0.49 -0.26 -12.34
CA LEU A 95 -0.55 0.03 -13.34
C LEU A 95 -1.54 -1.11 -13.54
N ASP A 96 -1.07 -2.36 -13.42
CA ASP A 96 -1.86 -3.57 -13.71
C ASP A 96 -2.76 -4.02 -12.54
N ILE A 97 -2.83 -3.22 -11.49
CA ILE A 97 -3.66 -3.48 -10.31
C ILE A 97 -4.55 -2.26 -10.05
N GLU A 98 -5.83 -2.51 -9.80
CA GLU A 98 -6.79 -1.45 -9.51
C GLU A 98 -6.53 -0.78 -8.16
N PRO A 99 -6.85 0.54 -8.00
CA PRO A 99 -6.81 1.20 -6.72
C PRO A 99 -7.66 0.46 -5.67
N GLY A 100 -7.11 0.31 -4.47
CA GLY A 100 -7.73 -0.46 -3.39
C GLY A 100 -7.19 -1.86 -3.21
N GLN A 101 -6.30 -2.30 -4.09
CA GLN A 101 -5.65 -3.60 -4.02
C GLN A 101 -4.13 -3.46 -3.92
N ALA A 102 -3.51 -4.36 -3.17
CA ALA A 102 -2.07 -4.54 -3.11
C ALA A 102 -1.72 -6.01 -3.35
N LYS A 103 -0.55 -6.26 -3.93
CA LYS A 103 -0.05 -7.63 -4.15
C LYS A 103 1.42 -7.74 -3.78
N LEU A 104 1.74 -8.76 -3.01
CA LEU A 104 3.11 -9.13 -2.67
C LEU A 104 3.63 -10.15 -3.68
N LYS A 105 4.85 -9.95 -4.16
CA LYS A 105 5.50 -10.83 -5.12
C LYS A 105 7.00 -10.85 -4.91
N ARG A 106 7.66 -11.98 -5.15
CA ARG A 106 9.11 -12.08 -5.24
C ARG A 106 9.55 -12.14 -6.70
N GLY A 107 10.56 -11.34 -7.05
CA GLY A 107 11.16 -11.34 -8.38
C GLY A 107 10.25 -10.82 -9.49
N GLY A 108 10.65 -11.06 -10.73
CA GLY A 108 9.93 -10.70 -11.95
C GLY A 108 10.47 -9.43 -12.64
N SER A 109 10.01 -9.19 -13.88
CA SER A 109 10.46 -8.06 -14.69
C SER A 109 10.02 -6.70 -14.09
N ALA A 110 10.69 -5.63 -14.48
CA ALA A 110 10.34 -4.27 -14.06
C ALA A 110 9.04 -3.74 -14.70
N ALA A 111 8.54 -4.41 -15.75
CA ALA A 111 7.30 -4.05 -16.48
C ALA A 111 7.23 -2.55 -16.85
N GLY A 112 8.36 -1.94 -17.21
CA GLY A 112 8.45 -0.53 -17.58
C GLY A 112 8.58 0.45 -16.40
N HIS A 113 8.55 -0.02 -15.16
CA HIS A 113 8.75 0.85 -13.99
C HIS A 113 10.24 1.22 -13.84
N ASN A 114 10.58 2.49 -14.07
CA ASN A 114 11.97 2.95 -14.13
C ASN A 114 12.74 2.77 -12.81
N GLY A 115 12.08 2.90 -11.67
CA GLY A 115 12.69 2.66 -10.36
C GLY A 115 13.10 1.20 -10.17
N LEU A 116 12.21 0.27 -10.49
CA LEU A 116 12.52 -1.17 -10.44
C LEU A 116 13.62 -1.55 -11.41
N LYS A 117 13.62 -0.97 -12.61
CA LYS A 117 14.63 -1.22 -13.63
C LYS A 117 16.04 -0.85 -13.13
N ASP A 118 16.16 0.32 -12.51
CA ASP A 118 17.45 0.77 -11.97
C ASP A 118 17.88 -0.06 -10.75
N ILE A 119 16.96 -0.42 -9.86
CA ILE A 119 17.26 -1.31 -8.72
C ILE A 119 17.79 -2.66 -9.22
N GLN A 120 17.12 -3.27 -10.20
CA GLN A 120 17.57 -4.53 -10.80
C GLN A 120 18.98 -4.41 -11.40
N ALA A 121 19.26 -3.33 -12.11
CA ALA A 121 20.57 -3.07 -12.69
C ALA A 121 21.65 -2.89 -11.61
N GLN A 122 21.38 -2.10 -10.57
CA GLN A 122 22.34 -1.79 -9.51
C GLN A 122 22.59 -2.97 -8.55
N LEU A 123 21.56 -3.77 -8.26
CA LEU A 123 21.69 -5.00 -7.46
C LEU A 123 22.26 -6.17 -8.27
N GLY A 124 22.16 -6.14 -9.60
CA GLY A 124 22.53 -7.23 -10.48
C GLY A 124 21.57 -8.43 -10.43
N THR A 125 20.39 -8.25 -9.88
CA THR A 125 19.36 -9.30 -9.75
C THR A 125 17.97 -8.70 -9.65
N GLN A 126 16.98 -9.49 -10.03
CA GLN A 126 15.56 -9.18 -9.82
C GLN A 126 14.96 -9.96 -8.62
N ASP A 127 15.75 -10.73 -7.90
CA ASP A 127 15.29 -11.65 -6.85
C ASP A 127 15.14 -10.94 -5.50
N PHE A 128 14.27 -9.92 -5.46
CA PHE A 128 13.82 -9.23 -4.25
C PHE A 128 12.30 -9.19 -4.18
N TRP A 129 11.77 -8.91 -3.01
CA TRP A 129 10.32 -8.80 -2.80
C TRP A 129 9.80 -7.45 -3.28
N ARG A 130 8.56 -7.45 -3.75
CA ARG A 130 7.83 -6.25 -4.18
C ARG A 130 6.45 -6.23 -3.58
N LEU A 131 6.10 -5.09 -3.00
CA LEU A 131 4.72 -4.75 -2.66
C LEU A 131 4.20 -3.82 -3.75
N ARG A 132 3.27 -4.32 -4.53
CA ARG A 132 2.68 -3.65 -5.69
C ARG A 132 1.39 -2.97 -5.26
N LEU A 133 1.38 -1.64 -5.19
CA LEU A 133 0.21 -0.85 -4.84
C LEU A 133 -0.54 -0.46 -6.11
N GLY A 134 -1.78 -0.90 -6.24
CA GLY A 134 -2.60 -0.63 -7.42
C GLY A 134 -2.93 0.84 -7.58
N ILE A 135 -2.68 1.37 -8.78
CA ILE A 135 -3.02 2.75 -9.17
C ILE A 135 -3.94 2.80 -10.40
N GLY A 136 -4.23 1.64 -11.03
CA GLY A 136 -4.96 1.56 -12.28
C GLY A 136 -4.13 1.98 -13.49
N HIS A 137 -4.68 1.79 -14.68
CA HIS A 137 -4.04 2.08 -15.96
C HIS A 137 -4.82 3.14 -16.75
N PRO A 138 -4.17 4.11 -17.42
CA PRO A 138 -4.87 5.16 -18.16
C PRO A 138 -5.56 4.67 -19.44
N GLY A 139 -5.30 3.44 -19.88
CA GLY A 139 -5.83 2.85 -21.11
C GLY A 139 -4.81 2.81 -22.26
N HIS A 140 -4.00 3.84 -22.42
CA HIS A 140 -3.01 3.96 -23.48
C HIS A 140 -1.59 4.10 -22.94
N ARG A 141 -0.65 3.36 -23.54
CA ARG A 141 0.77 3.40 -23.13
C ARG A 141 1.38 4.80 -23.20
N ALA A 142 0.98 5.59 -24.18
CA ALA A 142 1.48 6.96 -24.36
C ALA A 142 1.11 7.90 -23.19
N GLU A 143 0.07 7.59 -22.44
CA GLU A 143 -0.41 8.39 -21.31
C GLU A 143 0.20 8.00 -19.95
N VAL A 144 0.95 6.89 -19.90
CA VAL A 144 1.45 6.32 -18.63
C VAL A 144 2.34 7.31 -17.87
N VAL A 145 3.27 7.99 -18.55
CA VAL A 145 4.19 8.93 -17.90
C VAL A 145 3.41 10.07 -17.23
N ASP A 146 2.50 10.67 -17.96
CA ASP A 146 1.66 11.75 -17.42
C ASP A 146 0.74 11.24 -16.30
N TYR A 147 0.19 10.05 -16.46
CA TYR A 147 -0.71 9.44 -15.48
C TYR A 147 -0.05 9.21 -14.13
N VAL A 148 1.14 8.60 -14.11
CA VAL A 148 1.86 8.31 -12.85
C VAL A 148 2.37 9.59 -12.18
N LEU A 149 2.65 10.64 -12.94
CA LEU A 149 3.09 11.95 -12.43
C LEU A 149 1.95 12.92 -12.11
N ARG A 150 0.70 12.46 -12.17
CA ARG A 150 -0.48 13.23 -11.74
C ARG A 150 -1.01 12.76 -10.41
N LYS A 151 -1.67 13.67 -9.72
CA LYS A 151 -2.45 13.35 -8.52
C LYS A 151 -3.59 12.40 -8.88
N PRO A 152 -3.87 11.38 -8.08
CA PRO A 152 -5.04 10.54 -8.27
C PRO A 152 -6.33 11.34 -8.03
N SER A 153 -7.42 10.91 -8.65
CA SER A 153 -8.77 11.38 -8.28
C SER A 153 -9.03 11.07 -6.79
N PRO A 154 -9.97 11.76 -6.12
CA PRO A 154 -10.31 11.44 -4.73
C PRO A 154 -10.62 9.97 -4.51
N GLU A 155 -11.38 9.34 -5.40
CA GLU A 155 -11.73 7.92 -5.35
C GLU A 155 -10.48 7.01 -5.46
N HIS A 156 -9.61 7.26 -6.43
CA HIS A 156 -8.36 6.50 -6.58
C HIS A 156 -7.42 6.70 -5.39
N ARG A 157 -7.32 7.93 -4.88
CA ARG A 157 -6.51 8.23 -3.69
C ARG A 157 -7.00 7.44 -2.49
N ASP A 158 -8.29 7.43 -2.25
CA ASP A 158 -8.89 6.69 -1.13
C ASP A 158 -8.66 5.18 -1.30
N GLY A 159 -8.77 4.67 -2.52
CA GLY A 159 -8.42 3.29 -2.85
C GLY A 159 -6.96 2.97 -2.55
N ILE A 160 -6.02 3.81 -3.00
CA ILE A 160 -4.58 3.62 -2.73
C ILE A 160 -4.30 3.64 -1.23
N HIS A 161 -4.85 4.58 -0.48
CA HIS A 161 -4.69 4.64 0.99
C HIS A 161 -5.26 3.40 1.68
N LYS A 162 -6.40 2.89 1.22
CA LYS A 162 -6.98 1.64 1.72
C LYS A 162 -6.05 0.43 1.49
N ALA A 163 -5.45 0.33 0.30
CA ALA A 163 -4.48 -0.71 -0.01
C ALA A 163 -3.22 -0.60 0.86
N ILE A 164 -2.76 0.63 1.14
CA ILE A 164 -1.65 0.91 2.06
C ILE A 164 -2.00 0.41 3.47
N GLU A 165 -3.13 0.83 4.01
CA GLU A 165 -3.57 0.44 5.35
C GLU A 165 -3.72 -1.09 5.49
N GLN A 166 -4.35 -1.73 4.52
CA GLN A 166 -4.53 -3.18 4.50
C GLN A 166 -3.19 -3.92 4.46
N SER A 167 -2.27 -3.50 3.59
CA SER A 167 -0.94 -4.14 3.46
C SER A 167 -0.04 -3.86 4.66
N LEU A 168 -0.14 -2.69 5.29
CA LEU A 168 0.53 -2.40 6.56
C LEU A 168 0.08 -3.33 7.70
N GLY A 169 -1.14 -3.82 7.65
CA GLY A 169 -1.63 -4.85 8.58
C GLY A 169 -0.81 -6.14 8.56
N ALA A 170 -0.07 -6.41 7.49
CA ALA A 170 0.84 -7.56 7.37
C ALA A 170 2.31 -7.23 7.72
N SER A 171 2.63 -5.99 8.10
CA SER A 171 4.03 -5.57 8.33
C SER A 171 4.73 -6.40 9.41
N ASP A 172 4.03 -6.81 10.47
CA ASP A 172 4.62 -7.65 11.52
C ASP A 172 5.01 -9.03 11.00
N LEU A 173 4.25 -9.58 10.06
CA LEU A 173 4.57 -10.86 9.39
C LEU A 173 5.79 -10.71 8.47
N LEU A 174 5.90 -9.60 7.74
CA LEU A 174 7.06 -9.28 6.90
C LEU A 174 8.33 -9.13 7.76
N LEU A 175 8.22 -8.44 8.88
CA LEU A 175 9.31 -8.25 9.84
C LEU A 175 9.74 -9.57 10.50
N ALA A 176 8.80 -10.49 10.75
CA ALA A 176 9.08 -11.81 11.31
C ALA A 176 9.57 -12.83 10.26
N GLY A 177 9.55 -12.48 8.98
CA GLY A 177 9.93 -13.39 7.88
C GLY A 177 8.87 -14.43 7.53
N GLN A 178 7.63 -14.24 8.00
CA GLN A 178 6.50 -15.13 7.70
C GLN A 178 5.87 -14.73 6.35
N MET A 179 6.62 -14.92 5.28
CA MET A 179 6.28 -14.39 3.96
C MET A 179 5.00 -14.98 3.37
N ASP A 180 4.75 -16.28 3.57
CA ASP A 180 3.52 -16.94 3.08
C ASP A 180 2.27 -16.40 3.78
N ALA A 181 2.35 -16.22 5.10
CA ALA A 181 1.26 -15.62 5.87
C ALA A 181 1.03 -14.15 5.50
N ALA A 182 2.11 -13.39 5.27
CA ALA A 182 2.03 -12.01 4.78
C ALA A 182 1.35 -11.94 3.41
N LEU A 183 1.73 -12.83 2.49
CA LEU A 183 1.16 -12.93 1.16
C LEU A 183 -0.35 -13.22 1.22
N GLN A 184 -0.76 -14.20 2.02
CA GLN A 184 -2.17 -14.53 2.22
C GLN A 184 -2.95 -13.35 2.79
N LYS A 185 -2.41 -12.67 3.80
CA LYS A 185 -3.05 -11.52 4.43
C LYS A 185 -3.19 -10.33 3.50
N ILE A 186 -2.16 -10.01 2.71
CA ILE A 186 -2.18 -8.92 1.74
C ILE A 186 -3.14 -9.22 0.59
N HIS A 187 -3.20 -10.47 0.13
CA HIS A 187 -4.06 -10.87 -0.97
C HIS A 187 -5.50 -11.19 -0.54
N ALA A 188 -5.80 -11.23 0.77
CA ALA A 188 -7.15 -11.43 1.26
C ALA A 188 -8.06 -10.29 0.75
N GLN A 189 -9.15 -10.66 0.07
CA GLN A 189 -10.14 -9.68 -0.32
C GLN A 189 -10.87 -9.18 0.94
N PRO A 190 -11.15 -7.88 1.05
CA PRO A 190 -12.01 -7.40 2.12
C PRO A 190 -13.37 -8.15 2.03
N PRO A 191 -14.00 -8.48 3.17
CA PRO A 191 -15.30 -9.14 3.15
C PRO A 191 -16.26 -8.32 2.29
N ARG A 192 -16.97 -8.99 1.37
CA ARG A 192 -17.98 -8.33 0.56
C ARG A 192 -18.96 -7.61 1.49
N PRO A 193 -19.35 -6.37 1.22
CA PRO A 193 -20.41 -5.72 1.97
C PRO A 193 -21.61 -6.67 2.01
N LYS A 194 -22.16 -6.93 3.19
CA LYS A 194 -23.39 -7.70 3.29
C LYS A 194 -24.44 -7.00 2.44
N PRO A 195 -25.20 -7.75 1.60
CA PRO A 195 -26.28 -7.16 0.86
C PRO A 195 -27.22 -6.43 1.85
N PRO A 196 -27.77 -5.28 1.48
CA PRO A 196 -28.69 -4.57 2.33
C PRO A 196 -29.80 -5.55 2.78
N ARG A 197 -30.08 -5.53 4.08
CA ARG A 197 -31.14 -6.37 4.66
C ARG A 197 -32.44 -6.06 3.90
N PRO A 198 -33.13 -7.07 3.39
CA PRO A 198 -34.41 -6.83 2.75
C PRO A 198 -35.34 -6.04 3.71
N PRO A 199 -36.11 -5.09 3.21
CA PRO A 199 -37.03 -4.34 4.05
C PRO A 199 -37.87 -5.29 4.87
N ALA A 200 -38.07 -4.97 6.14
CA ALA A 200 -38.93 -5.76 7.00
C ALA A 200 -40.33 -5.89 6.36
N PRO A 201 -40.96 -7.04 6.42
CA PRO A 201 -42.34 -7.18 5.94
C PRO A 201 -43.22 -6.14 6.62
N PRO A 202 -44.23 -5.57 5.91
CA PRO A 202 -45.13 -4.62 6.50
C PRO A 202 -45.79 -5.20 7.74
N ALA A 203 -45.88 -4.38 8.79
CA ALA A 203 -46.56 -4.81 10.01
C ALA A 203 -47.99 -5.28 9.69
N PRO A 204 -48.46 -6.34 10.33
CA PRO A 204 -49.86 -6.78 10.13
C PRO A 204 -50.82 -5.63 10.49
N PRO A 205 -51.95 -5.52 9.78
CA PRO A 205 -52.91 -4.46 10.07
C PRO A 205 -53.37 -4.54 11.53
N ALA A 206 -53.49 -3.40 12.17
CA ALA A 206 -53.97 -3.31 13.53
C ALA A 206 -55.37 -3.96 13.63
N PRO A 207 -55.68 -4.70 14.72
CA PRO A 207 -57.00 -5.25 14.91
C PRO A 207 -58.06 -4.12 14.95
N PRO A 208 -59.28 -4.36 14.44
CA PRO A 208 -60.35 -3.37 14.45
C PRO A 208 -60.67 -2.93 15.88
N ALA A 209 -60.86 -1.64 16.05
CA ALA A 209 -61.23 -1.08 17.36
C ALA A 209 -62.54 -1.70 17.85
N PRO A 210 -62.66 -1.95 19.17
CA PRO A 210 -63.92 -2.48 19.73
C PRO A 210 -65.04 -1.45 19.51
N PRO A 211 -66.31 -1.96 19.29
CA PRO A 211 -67.44 -1.07 19.09
C PRO A 211 -67.68 -0.21 20.33
N SER A 212 -67.95 1.06 20.09
CA SER A 212 -68.32 2.01 21.18
C SER A 212 -69.59 1.51 21.87
N PRO A 213 -69.69 1.61 23.21
CA PRO A 213 -70.92 1.26 23.90
C PRO A 213 -72.03 2.23 23.50
N GLU A 214 -73.15 1.67 22.98
CA GLU A 214 -74.37 2.42 22.75
C GLU A 214 -74.85 3.02 24.04
N GLY A 215 -75.04 4.33 24.05
CA GLY A 215 -75.61 5.06 25.17
C GLY A 215 -77.10 4.69 25.33
N ASP A 216 -77.38 4.08 26.45
CA ASP A 216 -78.73 3.80 26.90
C ASP A 216 -79.39 5.14 27.33
N SER A 217 -80.30 5.62 26.50
CA SER A 217 -81.19 6.75 26.81
C SER A 217 -82.49 6.21 27.31
N THR A 218 -82.63 6.17 28.62
CA THR A 218 -83.94 6.04 29.25
C THR A 218 -84.34 7.33 29.90
N SER A 219 -85.40 7.87 29.40
CA SER A 219 -86.46 8.75 29.92
C SER A 219 -86.14 9.60 31.11
#